data_ce3b6455948b58aecf6837e2c8e3aa0f
#
_entry.id   ce3b6455948b58aecf6837e2c8e3aa0f
#
_cell.length_a   1.000
_cell.length_b   1.000
_cell.length_c   1.000
_cell.angle_alpha   90.00
_cell.angle_beta   90.00
_cell.angle_gamma   90.00
#
_symmetry.space_group_name_H-M   'P 1'
#
loop_
_entity.id
_entity.type
_entity.pdbx_description
1 polymer ?
#
loop_
_entity_poly.entity_id
_entity_poly.type
_entity_poly.pdbx_seq_one_letter_code
_entity_poly.pdbx_strand_id
1 'polypeptide(L)'
;VTENEEGTPEILSNIVSSQVDIHREYGGVVPELAARSHIEKIDWIVEKAINKSGVSLNEIDAVASTAGPGLVVCLSVGLSFGKALAMSMKKPFIAVNHLEGHALSPKLNSAINFPYLFFLISGGHSQYLCVKNLGTYKRLGTTIDDALGEAFDKTAKLLGVEFPGGPQIEV
;
A
#
# COMPACT_ATOMS: atom_id res chain seq x y z
N VAL A 1 9.78 10.09 2.17
CA VAL A 1 10.55 9.81 0.94
C VAL A 1 11.08 11.14 0.43
N THR A 2 12.31 11.17 0.00
CA THR A 2 12.96 12.32 -0.65
C THR A 2 13.62 11.88 -1.94
N GLU A 3 14.13 12.82 -2.71
CA GLU A 3 15.00 12.59 -3.84
C GLU A 3 16.44 12.89 -3.40
N ASN A 4 17.39 11.98 -3.69
CA ASN A 4 18.81 12.21 -3.40
C ASN A 4 19.46 13.09 -4.49
N GLU A 5 20.74 13.40 -4.33
CA GLU A 5 21.51 14.25 -5.28
C GLU A 5 21.57 13.66 -6.70
N GLU A 6 21.36 12.36 -6.86
CA GLU A 6 21.35 11.66 -8.15
C GLU A 6 19.96 11.58 -8.79
N GLY A 7 18.94 12.18 -8.16
CA GLY A 7 17.55 12.12 -8.64
C GLY A 7 16.86 10.77 -8.37
N THR A 8 17.40 9.96 -7.45
CA THR A 8 16.79 8.68 -7.07
C THR A 8 15.96 8.82 -5.80
N PRO A 9 14.79 8.15 -5.70
CA PRO A 9 13.99 8.20 -4.49
C PRO A 9 14.68 7.51 -3.31
N GLU A 10 14.66 8.15 -2.15
CA GLU A 10 15.17 7.64 -0.90
C GLU A 10 14.06 7.55 0.15
N ILE A 11 13.96 6.40 0.84
CA ILE A 11 12.98 6.18 1.91
C ILE A 11 13.62 6.55 3.25
N LEU A 12 13.31 7.74 3.77
CA LEU A 12 13.83 8.23 5.06
C LEU A 12 13.23 7.47 6.24
N SER A 13 11.97 7.09 6.16
CA SER A 13 11.31 6.28 7.18
C SER A 13 10.22 5.40 6.59
N ASN A 14 10.01 4.24 7.20
CA ASN A 14 8.90 3.34 6.92
C ASN A 14 8.39 2.79 8.26
N ILE A 15 7.13 3.08 8.60
CA ILE A 15 6.47 2.63 9.83
C ILE A 15 5.28 1.78 9.47
N VAL A 16 5.27 0.57 9.99
CA VAL A 16 4.20 -0.42 9.78
C VAL A 16 3.59 -0.79 11.12
N SER A 17 2.26 -0.80 11.20
CA SER A 17 1.50 -1.39 12.31
C SER A 17 0.62 -2.50 11.75
N SER A 18 1.06 -3.75 11.91
CA SER A 18 0.30 -4.91 11.46
C SER A 18 -1.04 -5.02 12.17
N GLN A 19 -2.04 -5.51 11.46
CA GLN A 19 -3.38 -5.80 11.98
C GLN A 19 -3.73 -7.30 11.86
N VAL A 20 -2.77 -8.16 11.53
CA VAL A 20 -2.99 -9.59 11.33
C VAL A 20 -3.66 -10.22 12.55
N ASP A 21 -3.22 -9.89 13.76
CA ASP A 21 -3.72 -10.50 14.98
C ASP A 21 -5.21 -10.21 15.25
N ILE A 22 -5.67 -8.97 14.97
CA ILE A 22 -7.08 -8.60 15.13
C ILE A 22 -8.00 -9.24 14.10
N HIS A 23 -7.46 -9.71 12.98
CA HIS A 23 -8.23 -10.34 11.91
C HIS A 23 -8.15 -11.88 11.92
N ARG A 24 -7.18 -12.44 12.66
CA ARG A 24 -6.94 -13.89 12.72
C ARG A 24 -8.18 -14.66 13.16
N GLU A 25 -8.87 -14.19 14.19
CA GLU A 25 -10.08 -14.83 14.73
C GLU A 25 -11.24 -14.89 13.71
N TYR A 26 -11.22 -14.01 12.72
CA TYR A 26 -12.25 -13.95 11.67
C TYR A 26 -11.86 -14.70 10.40
N GLY A 27 -10.63 -15.23 10.34
CA GLY A 27 -10.12 -15.93 9.17
C GLY A 27 -9.99 -15.06 7.92
N GLY A 28 -9.88 -13.74 8.09
CA GLY A 28 -9.76 -12.76 7.00
C GLY A 28 -10.01 -11.32 7.46
N VAL A 29 -9.77 -10.36 6.56
CA VAL A 29 -9.92 -8.94 6.89
C VAL A 29 -11.38 -8.55 7.09
N VAL A 30 -11.69 -7.94 8.25
CA VAL A 30 -12.98 -7.32 8.56
C VAL A 30 -12.86 -5.81 8.35
N PRO A 31 -13.49 -5.22 7.31
CA PRO A 31 -13.27 -3.84 6.91
C PRO A 31 -13.51 -2.81 8.01
N GLU A 32 -14.56 -2.97 8.82
CA GLU A 32 -14.92 -2.05 9.90
C GLU A 32 -13.88 -2.08 11.04
N LEU A 33 -13.38 -3.27 11.39
CA LEU A 33 -12.32 -3.40 12.39
C LEU A 33 -11.01 -2.79 11.88
N ALA A 34 -10.69 -3.01 10.60
CA ALA A 34 -9.53 -2.42 9.97
C ALA A 34 -9.59 -0.89 9.99
N ALA A 35 -10.73 -0.32 9.59
CA ALA A 35 -10.92 1.14 9.58
C ALA A 35 -10.83 1.74 10.98
N ARG A 36 -11.43 1.10 12.00
CA ARG A 36 -11.34 1.54 13.39
C ARG A 36 -9.90 1.52 13.88
N SER A 37 -9.17 0.45 13.63
CA SER A 37 -7.74 0.35 13.97
C SER A 37 -6.89 1.40 13.25
N HIS A 38 -7.23 1.77 12.00
CA HIS A 38 -6.57 2.87 11.32
C HIS A 38 -6.81 4.21 12.01
N ILE A 39 -8.06 4.51 12.40
CA ILE A 39 -8.39 5.76 13.11
C ILE A 39 -7.61 5.87 14.42
N GLU A 40 -7.49 4.78 15.18
CA GLU A 40 -6.82 4.75 16.48
C GLU A 40 -5.29 4.90 16.38
N LYS A 41 -4.69 4.64 15.20
CA LYS A 41 -3.24 4.53 15.07
C LYS A 41 -2.61 5.54 14.12
N ILE A 42 -3.37 6.19 13.25
CA ILE A 42 -2.81 6.96 12.14
C ILE A 42 -1.99 8.15 12.60
N ASP A 43 -2.39 8.80 13.67
CA ASP A 43 -1.72 9.96 14.24
C ASP A 43 -0.31 9.61 14.75
N TRP A 44 -0.21 8.63 15.65
CA TRP A 44 1.08 8.23 16.19
C TRP A 44 2.00 7.56 15.15
N ILE A 45 1.43 6.84 14.15
CA ILE A 45 2.22 6.27 13.05
C ILE A 45 2.88 7.39 12.25
N VAL A 46 2.12 8.45 11.94
CA VAL A 46 2.64 9.59 11.20
C VAL A 46 3.67 10.35 12.03
N GLU A 47 3.38 10.61 13.30
CA GLU A 47 4.34 11.24 14.23
C GLU A 47 5.65 10.43 14.30
N LYS A 48 5.55 9.12 14.48
CA LYS A 48 6.71 8.23 14.52
C LYS A 48 7.49 8.21 13.21
N ALA A 49 6.80 8.29 12.06
CA ALA A 49 7.44 8.34 10.75
C ALA A 49 8.24 9.63 10.58
N ILE A 50 7.68 10.76 10.97
CA ILE A 50 8.34 12.08 10.94
C ILE A 50 9.55 12.08 11.87
N ASN A 51 9.38 11.67 13.13
CA ASN A 51 10.48 11.62 14.09
C ASN A 51 11.63 10.72 13.62
N LYS A 52 11.31 9.55 13.01
CA LYS A 52 12.32 8.62 12.50
C LYS A 52 13.01 9.14 11.24
N SER A 53 12.33 9.95 10.44
CA SER A 53 12.91 10.49 9.20
C SER A 53 13.97 11.56 9.44
N GLY A 54 13.99 12.18 10.60
CA GLY A 54 14.86 13.31 10.91
C GLY A 54 14.47 14.63 10.25
N VAL A 55 13.31 14.66 9.56
CA VAL A 55 12.78 15.83 8.83
C VAL A 55 11.67 16.48 9.64
N SER A 56 11.63 17.79 9.70
CA SER A 56 10.55 18.55 10.34
C SER A 56 9.32 18.65 9.41
N LEU A 57 8.14 18.90 10.00
CA LEU A 57 6.90 19.10 9.22
C LEU A 57 7.01 20.23 8.19
N ASN A 58 7.79 21.28 8.49
CA ASN A 58 7.96 22.44 7.59
C ASN A 58 8.75 22.09 6.32
N GLU A 59 9.59 21.07 6.38
CA GLU A 59 10.43 20.61 5.28
C GLU A 59 9.67 19.63 4.36
N ILE A 60 8.47 19.22 4.72
CA ILE A 60 7.63 18.37 3.87
C ILE A 60 7.01 19.19 2.75
N ASP A 61 7.20 18.76 1.51
CA ASP A 61 6.71 19.46 0.31
C ASP A 61 5.29 19.04 -0.11
N ALA A 62 4.91 17.80 0.15
CA ALA A 62 3.59 17.28 -0.20
C ALA A 62 3.18 16.11 0.72
N VAL A 63 1.87 15.88 0.80
CA VAL A 63 1.29 14.70 1.47
C VAL A 63 0.62 13.83 0.42
N ALA A 64 0.90 12.54 0.45
CA ALA A 64 0.27 11.58 -0.44
C ALA A 64 -0.54 10.55 0.35
N SER A 65 -1.68 10.12 -0.19
CA SER A 65 -2.48 9.02 0.36
C SER A 65 -3.06 8.16 -0.75
N THR A 66 -3.21 6.86 -0.48
CA THR A 66 -3.87 5.94 -1.41
C THR A 66 -5.35 6.28 -1.53
N ALA A 67 -5.80 6.50 -2.78
CA ALA A 67 -7.19 6.89 -3.09
C ALA A 67 -8.05 5.73 -3.59
N GLY A 68 -7.45 4.62 -3.97
CA GLY A 68 -8.12 3.43 -4.49
C GLY A 68 -7.30 2.73 -5.58
N PRO A 69 -7.74 1.54 -6.01
CA PRO A 69 -8.80 0.71 -5.43
C PRO A 69 -8.45 0.16 -4.04
N GLY A 70 -9.47 -0.28 -3.28
CA GLY A 70 -9.33 -0.86 -1.94
C GLY A 70 -10.60 -0.74 -1.11
N LEU A 71 -10.53 -1.12 0.15
CA LEU A 71 -11.65 -1.04 1.09
C LEU A 71 -11.99 0.42 1.37
N VAL A 72 -13.17 0.86 0.93
CA VAL A 72 -13.62 2.27 0.96
C VAL A 72 -13.51 2.87 2.36
N VAL A 73 -13.95 2.14 3.39
CA VAL A 73 -13.90 2.61 4.78
C VAL A 73 -12.47 2.85 5.26
N CYS A 74 -11.51 1.99 4.89
CA CYS A 74 -10.09 2.13 5.23
C CYS A 74 -9.44 3.28 4.43
N LEU A 75 -9.71 3.35 3.13
CA LEU A 75 -9.22 4.43 2.27
C LEU A 75 -9.68 5.80 2.77
N SER A 76 -10.94 5.90 3.22
CA SER A 76 -11.51 7.15 3.73
C SER A 76 -10.74 7.68 4.95
N VAL A 77 -10.24 6.82 5.83
CA VAL A 77 -9.40 7.23 6.97
C VAL A 77 -8.12 7.90 6.49
N GLY A 78 -7.36 7.20 5.64
CA GLY A 78 -6.08 7.70 5.11
C GLY A 78 -6.24 8.98 4.28
N LEU A 79 -7.29 9.04 3.43
CA LEU A 79 -7.59 10.21 2.62
C LEU A 79 -7.99 11.42 3.47
N SER A 80 -8.86 11.24 4.46
CA SER A 80 -9.30 12.34 5.33
C SER A 80 -8.16 12.88 6.16
N PHE A 81 -7.38 12.02 6.77
CA PHE A 81 -6.20 12.40 7.53
C PHE A 81 -5.15 13.12 6.66
N GLY A 82 -4.78 12.53 5.53
CA GLY A 82 -3.79 13.10 4.62
C GLY A 82 -4.20 14.47 4.07
N LYS A 83 -5.47 14.64 3.70
CA LYS A 83 -6.02 15.93 3.26
C LYS A 83 -5.98 16.98 4.40
N ALA A 84 -6.41 16.60 5.61
CA ALA A 84 -6.39 17.51 6.75
C ALA A 84 -4.95 17.94 7.08
N LEU A 85 -3.99 17.02 7.06
CA LEU A 85 -2.58 17.30 7.27
C LEU A 85 -2.03 18.25 6.19
N ALA A 86 -2.26 17.96 4.91
CA ALA A 86 -1.85 18.80 3.80
C ALA A 86 -2.42 20.23 3.91
N MET A 87 -3.72 20.33 4.23
CA MET A 87 -4.39 21.64 4.44
C MET A 87 -3.77 22.42 5.60
N SER A 88 -3.52 21.77 6.75
CA SER A 88 -2.93 22.40 7.92
C SER A 88 -1.54 22.98 7.64
N MET A 89 -0.75 22.25 6.84
CA MET A 89 0.60 22.65 6.42
C MET A 89 0.61 23.60 5.21
N LYS A 90 -0.53 23.82 4.56
CA LYS A 90 -0.66 24.55 3.28
C LYS A 90 0.21 23.94 2.18
N LYS A 91 0.29 22.62 2.12
CA LYS A 91 1.07 21.85 1.15
C LYS A 91 0.15 21.10 0.17
N PRO A 92 0.63 20.73 -1.03
CA PRO A 92 -0.11 19.92 -1.96
C PRO A 92 -0.52 18.57 -1.38
N PHE A 93 -1.70 18.09 -1.79
CA PHE A 93 -2.18 16.74 -1.52
C PHE A 93 -2.18 15.92 -2.82
N ILE A 94 -1.61 14.70 -2.77
CA ILE A 94 -1.51 13.80 -3.92
C ILE A 94 -2.33 12.55 -3.64
N ALA A 95 -3.38 12.33 -4.45
CA ALA A 95 -4.18 11.11 -4.43
C ALA A 95 -3.50 10.04 -5.28
N VAL A 96 -3.04 8.95 -4.69
CA VAL A 96 -2.28 7.89 -5.36
C VAL A 96 -3.18 6.70 -5.68
N ASN A 97 -3.12 6.19 -6.90
CA ASN A 97 -3.75 4.93 -7.25
C ASN A 97 -2.94 3.76 -6.65
N HIS A 98 -3.62 2.87 -5.92
CA HIS A 98 -3.00 1.74 -5.23
C HIS A 98 -2.21 0.80 -6.17
N LEU A 99 -2.78 0.50 -7.34
CA LEU A 99 -2.12 -0.39 -8.32
C LEU A 99 -0.94 0.30 -9.00
N GLU A 100 -1.02 1.62 -9.19
CA GLU A 100 0.10 2.43 -9.66
C GLU A 100 1.24 2.44 -8.65
N GLY A 101 0.93 2.57 -7.36
CA GLY A 101 1.91 2.44 -6.27
C GLY A 101 2.65 1.10 -6.33
N HIS A 102 1.93 0.00 -6.54
CA HIS A 102 2.56 -1.30 -6.76
C HIS A 102 3.42 -1.34 -8.04
N ALA A 103 2.88 -0.86 -9.14
CA ALA A 103 3.59 -0.89 -10.43
C ALA A 103 4.89 -0.08 -10.42
N LEU A 104 4.96 1.00 -9.63
CA LEU A 104 6.13 1.86 -9.51
C LEU A 104 7.08 1.48 -8.37
N SER A 105 6.67 0.60 -7.46
CA SER A 105 7.49 0.19 -6.31
C SER A 105 8.89 -0.35 -6.69
N PRO A 106 9.11 -1.06 -7.81
CA PRO A 106 10.46 -1.48 -8.22
C PRO A 106 11.42 -0.32 -8.45
N LYS A 107 10.91 0.85 -8.82
CA LYS A 107 11.74 2.06 -9.02
C LYS A 107 12.30 2.65 -7.72
N LEU A 108 11.77 2.26 -6.57
CA LEU A 108 12.29 2.69 -5.27
C LEU A 108 13.65 2.05 -4.94
N ASN A 109 13.90 0.83 -5.46
CA ASN A 109 15.07 0.03 -5.08
C ASN A 109 15.97 -0.35 -6.28
N SER A 110 15.56 0.00 -7.49
CA SER A 110 16.28 -0.35 -8.71
C SER A 110 16.14 0.69 -9.80
N ALA A 111 17.20 0.86 -10.60
CA ALA A 111 17.21 1.74 -11.77
C ALA A 111 16.49 1.11 -12.98
N ILE A 112 15.26 0.62 -12.77
CA ILE A 112 14.47 0.06 -13.88
C ILE A 112 13.96 1.16 -14.79
N ASN A 113 14.20 1.00 -16.11
CA ASN A 113 13.74 1.95 -17.11
C ASN A 113 12.41 1.53 -17.74
N PHE A 114 11.62 2.51 -18.15
CA PHE A 114 10.43 2.27 -18.96
C PHE A 114 10.79 1.88 -20.41
N PRO A 115 9.97 1.05 -21.07
CA PRO A 115 8.87 0.27 -20.53
C PRO A 115 9.35 -1.01 -19.85
N TYR A 116 8.58 -1.52 -18.90
CA TYR A 116 8.82 -2.85 -18.29
C TYR A 116 7.52 -3.64 -18.09
N LEU A 117 7.66 -4.95 -18.01
CA LEU A 117 6.58 -5.86 -17.65
C LEU A 117 6.53 -5.99 -16.14
N PHE A 118 5.35 -5.78 -15.57
CA PHE A 118 5.09 -5.91 -14.14
C PHE A 118 4.03 -7.00 -13.91
N PHE A 119 4.37 -7.96 -13.06
CA PHE A 119 3.43 -8.98 -12.60
C PHE A 119 2.99 -8.63 -11.18
N LEU A 120 1.77 -8.12 -11.05
CA LEU A 120 1.14 -7.85 -9.77
C LEU A 120 0.52 -9.13 -9.21
N ILE A 121 0.98 -9.52 -8.02
CA ILE A 121 0.41 -10.62 -7.22
C ILE A 121 0.11 -10.06 -5.84
N SER A 122 -1.15 -10.12 -5.43
CA SER A 122 -1.59 -9.71 -4.10
C SER A 122 -2.82 -10.52 -3.65
N GLY A 123 -3.30 -10.22 -2.44
CA GLY A 123 -4.54 -10.82 -1.93
C GLY A 123 -5.77 -10.54 -2.77
N GLY A 124 -5.84 -9.36 -3.41
CA GLY A 124 -7.02 -8.94 -4.18
C GLY A 124 -6.77 -8.78 -5.69
N HIS A 125 -5.53 -8.89 -6.16
CA HIS A 125 -5.19 -8.64 -7.57
C HIS A 125 -4.12 -9.61 -8.07
N SER A 126 -4.34 -10.16 -9.27
CA SER A 126 -3.33 -10.90 -10.02
C SER A 126 -3.42 -10.50 -11.48
N GLN A 127 -2.44 -9.72 -11.96
CA GLN A 127 -2.49 -9.19 -13.32
C GLN A 127 -1.10 -8.87 -13.89
N TYR A 128 -0.99 -8.97 -15.22
CA TYR A 128 0.16 -8.52 -15.98
C TYR A 128 -0.06 -7.12 -16.53
N LEU A 129 0.87 -6.22 -16.24
CA LEU A 129 0.86 -4.83 -16.69
C LEU A 129 2.12 -4.52 -17.50
N CYS A 130 1.96 -3.91 -18.66
CA CYS A 130 3.04 -3.20 -19.33
C CYS A 130 3.06 -1.75 -18.83
N VAL A 131 4.07 -1.42 -18.05
CA VAL A 131 4.31 -0.07 -17.53
C VAL A 131 5.11 0.70 -18.58
N LYS A 132 4.43 1.52 -19.39
CA LYS A 132 5.06 2.24 -20.49
C LYS A 132 5.75 3.53 -20.07
N ASN A 133 5.15 4.22 -19.10
CA ASN A 133 5.65 5.43 -18.49
C ASN A 133 4.83 5.70 -17.21
N LEU A 134 5.20 6.72 -16.44
CA LEU A 134 4.40 7.24 -15.34
C LEU A 134 2.99 7.60 -15.84
N GLY A 135 1.96 7.11 -15.17
CA GLY A 135 0.57 7.31 -15.56
C GLY A 135 0.13 6.58 -16.84
N THR A 136 0.98 5.79 -17.48
CA THR A 136 0.68 5.13 -18.76
C THR A 136 0.88 3.62 -18.67
N TYR A 137 -0.23 2.91 -18.49
CA TYR A 137 -0.25 1.46 -18.25
C TYR A 137 -1.11 0.74 -19.29
N LYS A 138 -0.68 -0.47 -19.67
CA LYS A 138 -1.49 -1.39 -20.47
C LYS A 138 -1.63 -2.71 -19.74
N ARG A 139 -2.85 -3.05 -19.34
CA ARG A 139 -3.14 -4.37 -18.80
C ARG A 139 -3.10 -5.40 -19.92
N LEU A 140 -2.24 -6.41 -19.78
CA LEU A 140 -2.05 -7.49 -20.74
C LEU A 140 -2.89 -8.72 -20.38
N GLY A 141 -3.11 -8.95 -19.08
CA GLY A 141 -3.92 -10.04 -18.57
C GLY A 141 -4.28 -9.83 -17.10
N THR A 142 -5.29 -10.51 -16.65
CA THR A 142 -5.74 -10.53 -15.25
C THR A 142 -6.30 -11.91 -14.94
N THR A 143 -6.34 -12.26 -13.65
CA THR A 143 -7.07 -13.45 -13.23
C THR A 143 -8.52 -13.39 -13.69
N ILE A 144 -9.08 -14.56 -14.00
CA ILE A 144 -10.49 -14.71 -14.42
C ILE A 144 -11.38 -14.92 -13.19
N ASP A 145 -10.84 -15.52 -12.14
CA ASP A 145 -11.52 -15.89 -10.91
C ASP A 145 -10.82 -15.22 -9.70
N ASP A 146 -10.33 -16.01 -8.75
CA ASP A 146 -9.66 -15.48 -7.56
C ASP A 146 -8.30 -14.86 -7.89
N ALA A 147 -7.91 -13.87 -7.12
CA ALA A 147 -6.52 -13.45 -7.05
C ALA A 147 -5.66 -14.55 -6.41
N LEU A 148 -4.39 -14.63 -6.75
CA LEU A 148 -3.51 -15.71 -6.30
C LEU A 148 -3.45 -15.78 -4.75
N GLY A 149 -3.28 -14.64 -4.07
CA GLY A 149 -3.26 -14.62 -2.61
C GLY A 149 -4.60 -15.05 -1.99
N GLU A 150 -5.73 -14.67 -2.59
CA GLU A 150 -7.05 -15.11 -2.17
C GLU A 150 -7.22 -16.63 -2.36
N ALA A 151 -6.72 -17.20 -3.46
CA ALA A 151 -6.74 -18.63 -3.70
C ALA A 151 -5.92 -19.38 -2.64
N PHE A 152 -4.76 -18.87 -2.25
CA PHE A 152 -3.96 -19.42 -1.15
C PHE A 152 -4.70 -19.39 0.18
N ASP A 153 -5.31 -18.27 0.54
CA ASP A 153 -6.06 -18.14 1.80
C ASP A 153 -7.29 -19.08 1.82
N LYS A 154 -8.01 -19.19 0.71
CA LYS A 154 -9.14 -20.15 0.57
C LYS A 154 -8.68 -21.61 0.70
N THR A 155 -7.57 -21.95 0.06
CA THR A 155 -6.99 -23.30 0.14
C THR A 155 -6.55 -23.62 1.58
N ALA A 156 -5.86 -22.69 2.24
CA ALA A 156 -5.46 -22.81 3.64
C ALA A 156 -6.66 -23.07 4.54
N LYS A 157 -7.72 -22.30 4.37
CA LYS A 157 -8.96 -22.48 5.13
C LYS A 157 -9.58 -23.89 4.94
N LEU A 158 -9.56 -24.43 3.73
CA LEU A 158 -10.03 -25.79 3.46
C LEU A 158 -9.14 -26.86 4.13
N LEU A 159 -7.85 -26.58 4.29
CA LEU A 159 -6.90 -27.44 4.99
C LEU A 159 -6.88 -27.27 6.50
N GLY A 160 -7.69 -26.35 7.05
CA GLY A 160 -7.70 -26.05 8.48
C GLY A 160 -6.48 -25.25 8.96
N VAL A 161 -5.78 -24.60 8.04
CA VAL A 161 -4.64 -23.72 8.33
C VAL A 161 -5.13 -22.30 8.65
N GLU A 162 -4.53 -21.68 9.66
CA GLU A 162 -4.94 -20.34 10.14
C GLU A 162 -4.59 -19.23 9.14
N PHE A 163 -5.34 -18.12 9.24
CA PHE A 163 -5.06 -16.88 8.48
C PHE A 163 -3.83 -16.11 9.06
N PRO A 164 -2.96 -15.54 8.21
CA PRO A 164 -2.92 -15.61 6.75
C PRO A 164 -2.38 -16.96 6.25
N GLY A 165 -3.08 -17.56 5.30
CA GLY A 165 -2.79 -18.92 4.83
C GLY A 165 -1.65 -19.03 3.85
N GLY A 166 -1.43 -18.00 3.02
CA GLY A 166 -0.40 -18.03 1.99
C GLY A 166 0.99 -18.44 2.51
N PRO A 167 1.56 -17.71 3.50
CA PRO A 167 2.88 -18.04 4.05
C PRO A 167 2.99 -19.42 4.70
N GLN A 168 1.87 -20.01 5.13
CA GLN A 168 1.84 -21.31 5.80
C GLN A 168 1.72 -22.47 4.83
N ILE A 169 1.20 -22.23 3.61
CA ILE A 169 1.11 -23.24 2.55
C ILE A 169 2.42 -23.33 1.75
N GLU A 170 3.21 -22.25 1.71
CA GLU A 170 4.50 -22.20 0.99
C GLU A 170 5.62 -23.01 1.67
N VAL A 171 5.44 -23.46 2.90
CA VAL A 171 6.41 -24.27 3.66
C VAL A 171 6.16 -25.74 3.44
#